data_79462717d480e488cf2245601537e8e8
#
_entry.id   79462717d480e488cf2245601537e8e8
#
_cell.length_a   1.000
_cell.length_b   1.000
_cell.length_c   1.000
_cell.angle_alpha   90.00
_cell.angle_beta   90.00
_cell.angle_gamma   90.00
#
_symmetry.space_group_name_H-M   'P 1'
#
loop_
_entity.id
_entity.type
_entity.pdbx_description
1 polymer ?
#
loop_
_entity_poly.entity_id
_entity_poly.type
_entity_poly.pdbx_seq_one_letter_code
_entity_poly.pdbx_strand_id
1 'polypeptide(L)'
;MFWLGLLMYAGSFFLIAVVSSVDSAVTERGYACAYITLWYGWSAAKSFSHAPASTLIQLFLIVVAGLINPVFMLAAIRPSNILRVCLLSMIPFSWAVLYFSSPTLYPREGHFLWVIGMLLVLFFGKKSVSQIGGSVAPD
;
A
#
# COMPACT_ATOMS: atom_id res chain seq x y z
N MET A 1 -4.72 -6.63 -18.03
CA MET A 1 -3.72 -6.37 -16.98
C MET A 1 -4.25 -5.56 -15.80
N PHE A 2 -5.05 -4.48 -16.00
CA PHE A 2 -5.64 -3.69 -14.90
C PHE A 2 -6.46 -4.55 -13.92
N TRP A 3 -7.43 -5.33 -14.43
CA TRP A 3 -8.26 -6.22 -13.61
C TRP A 3 -7.46 -7.31 -12.88
N LEU A 4 -6.44 -7.84 -13.55
CA LEU A 4 -5.50 -8.79 -12.91
C LEU A 4 -4.81 -8.13 -11.71
N GLY A 5 -4.34 -6.88 -11.88
CA GLY A 5 -3.74 -6.12 -10.77
C GLY A 5 -4.69 -5.91 -9.60
N LEU A 6 -5.97 -5.59 -9.87
CA LEU A 6 -6.99 -5.46 -8.81
C LEU A 6 -7.25 -6.79 -8.10
N LEU A 7 -7.33 -7.89 -8.85
CA LEU A 7 -7.51 -9.23 -8.26
C LEU A 7 -6.31 -9.63 -7.40
N MET A 8 -5.09 -9.39 -7.87
CA MET A 8 -3.87 -9.65 -7.09
C MET A 8 -3.83 -8.79 -5.82
N TYR A 9 -4.14 -7.50 -5.94
CA TYR A 9 -4.24 -6.60 -4.81
C TYR A 9 -5.27 -7.08 -3.79
N ALA A 10 -6.49 -7.40 -4.22
CA ALA A 10 -7.55 -7.90 -3.34
C ALA A 10 -7.17 -9.26 -2.72
N GLY A 11 -6.61 -10.19 -3.51
CA GLY A 11 -6.16 -11.50 -3.05
C GLY A 11 -5.05 -11.42 -2.00
N SER A 12 -4.18 -10.42 -2.09
CA SER A 12 -3.08 -10.22 -1.14
C SER A 12 -3.55 -10.06 0.31
N PHE A 13 -4.76 -9.52 0.52
CA PHE A 13 -5.32 -9.35 1.87
C PHE A 13 -5.62 -10.67 2.59
N PHE A 14 -5.82 -11.76 1.85
CA PHE A 14 -6.11 -13.08 2.42
C PHE A 14 -4.84 -13.92 2.62
N LEU A 15 -3.73 -13.54 2.03
CA LEU A 15 -2.45 -14.24 2.15
C LEU A 15 -1.64 -13.72 3.35
N ILE A 16 -0.67 -14.53 3.78
CA ILE A 16 0.30 -14.13 4.81
C ILE A 16 1.18 -13.01 4.22
N ALA A 17 1.14 -11.83 4.83
CA ALA A 17 1.90 -10.67 4.39
C ALA A 17 3.25 -10.56 5.07
N VAL A 18 3.34 -10.87 6.36
CA VAL A 18 4.57 -10.83 7.15
C VAL A 18 4.67 -12.01 8.12
N VAL A 19 5.90 -12.40 8.41
CA VAL A 19 6.23 -13.47 9.37
C VAL A 19 7.37 -12.99 10.25
N SER A 20 7.33 -13.32 11.55
CA SER A 20 8.44 -13.04 12.47
C SER A 20 9.54 -14.09 12.34
N SER A 21 10.81 -13.64 12.38
CA SER A 21 11.98 -14.55 12.42
C SER A 21 12.23 -15.15 13.81
N VAL A 22 11.73 -14.50 14.86
CA VAL A 22 11.92 -14.94 16.24
C VAL A 22 10.88 -15.99 16.64
N ASP A 23 9.65 -15.79 16.17
CA ASP A 23 8.54 -16.71 16.40
C ASP A 23 7.76 -16.92 15.12
N SER A 24 7.95 -18.05 14.46
CA SER A 24 7.24 -18.41 13.22
C SER A 24 5.73 -18.56 13.40
N ALA A 25 5.24 -18.65 14.65
CA ALA A 25 3.82 -18.65 14.94
C ALA A 25 3.19 -17.25 14.79
N VAL A 26 4.01 -16.19 14.85
CA VAL A 26 3.55 -14.81 14.62
C VAL A 26 3.53 -14.54 13.12
N THR A 27 2.35 -14.73 12.54
CA THR A 27 2.08 -14.50 11.11
C THR A 27 0.90 -13.55 10.97
N GLU A 28 1.06 -12.49 10.15
CA GLU A 28 0.00 -11.54 9.90
C GLU A 28 -0.48 -11.61 8.45
N ARG A 29 -1.79 -11.67 8.26
CA ARG A 29 -2.40 -11.62 6.93
C ARG A 29 -2.47 -10.19 6.41
N GLY A 30 -2.58 -10.03 5.10
CA GLY A 30 -2.61 -8.74 4.44
C GLY A 30 -3.68 -7.78 4.98
N TYR A 31 -4.89 -8.26 5.29
CA TYR A 31 -5.94 -7.42 5.87
C TYR A 31 -5.58 -6.92 7.28
N ALA A 32 -4.95 -7.77 8.10
CA ALA A 32 -4.50 -7.38 9.43
C ALA A 32 -3.39 -6.33 9.33
N CYS A 33 -2.41 -6.54 8.44
CA CYS A 33 -1.37 -5.54 8.16
C CYS A 33 -1.96 -4.21 7.69
N ALA A 34 -2.93 -4.22 6.78
CA ALA A 34 -3.59 -3.01 6.30
C ALA A 34 -4.34 -2.27 7.41
N TYR A 35 -5.07 -3.00 8.26
CA TYR A 35 -5.76 -2.43 9.41
C TYR A 35 -4.79 -1.83 10.43
N ILE A 36 -3.77 -2.60 10.79
CA ILE A 36 -2.74 -2.19 11.76
C ILE A 36 -2.01 -0.94 11.26
N THR A 37 -1.55 -0.92 10.00
CA THR A 37 -0.83 0.24 9.44
C THR A 37 -1.72 1.48 9.36
N LEU A 38 -2.99 1.34 9.01
CA LEU A 38 -3.93 2.46 9.00
C LEU A 38 -4.19 3.02 10.41
N TRP A 39 -4.41 2.14 11.37
CA TRP A 39 -4.63 2.51 12.78
C TRP A 39 -3.40 3.19 13.39
N TYR A 40 -2.22 2.60 13.22
CA TYR A 40 -0.96 3.19 13.70
C TYR A 40 -0.62 4.48 12.95
N GLY A 41 -0.87 4.55 11.65
CA GLY A 41 -0.71 5.78 10.86
C GLY A 41 -1.56 6.92 11.40
N TRP A 42 -2.82 6.66 11.70
CA TRP A 42 -3.72 7.62 12.31
C TRP A 42 -3.26 8.06 13.72
N SER A 43 -2.85 7.10 14.55
CA SER A 43 -2.34 7.37 15.90
C SER A 43 -1.04 8.18 15.85
N ALA A 44 -0.13 7.82 14.95
CA ALA A 44 1.13 8.53 14.72
C ALA A 44 0.89 9.97 14.26
N ALA A 45 -0.07 10.19 13.35
CA ALA A 45 -0.43 11.53 12.87
C ALA A 45 -0.90 12.45 14.02
N LYS A 46 -1.67 11.91 14.98
CA LYS A 46 -2.09 12.66 16.17
C LYS A 46 -0.93 13.00 17.12
N SER A 47 0.07 12.14 17.19
CA SER A 47 1.20 12.29 18.09
C SER A 47 2.31 13.18 17.53
N PHE A 48 2.22 13.57 16.25
CA PHE A 48 3.31 14.24 15.53
C PHE A 48 3.72 15.58 16.17
N SER A 49 2.73 16.35 16.67
CA SER A 49 2.95 17.66 17.32
C SER A 49 3.65 17.58 18.68
N HIS A 50 3.64 16.41 19.32
CA HIS A 50 4.19 16.19 20.65
C HIS A 50 5.39 15.23 20.65
N ALA A 51 5.80 14.76 19.48
CA ALA A 51 6.86 13.78 19.36
C ALA A 51 8.25 14.43 19.46
N PRO A 52 9.22 13.81 20.14
CA PRO A 52 10.60 14.24 20.11
C PRO A 52 11.19 14.07 18.70
N ALA A 53 12.16 14.91 18.34
CA ALA A 53 12.78 14.92 17.01
C ALA A 53 13.34 13.55 16.58
N SER A 54 13.83 12.75 17.53
CA SER A 54 14.37 11.42 17.29
C SER A 54 13.35 10.41 16.77
N THR A 55 12.06 10.62 17.03
CA THR A 55 10.96 9.71 16.63
C THR A 55 10.20 10.21 15.41
N LEU A 56 10.43 11.45 14.95
CA LEU A 56 9.68 12.04 13.84
C LEU A 56 9.80 11.25 12.53
N ILE A 57 10.99 10.72 12.23
CA ILE A 57 11.22 9.92 11.02
C ILE A 57 10.39 8.64 11.07
N GLN A 58 10.40 7.95 12.21
CA GLN A 58 9.62 6.71 12.38
C GLN A 58 8.11 6.99 12.27
N LEU A 59 7.62 8.04 12.92
CA LEU A 59 6.22 8.45 12.82
C LEU A 59 5.84 8.80 11.39
N PHE A 60 6.69 9.53 10.66
CA PHE A 60 6.46 9.86 9.26
C PHE A 60 6.35 8.59 8.40
N LEU A 61 7.25 7.62 8.55
CA LEU A 61 7.20 6.36 7.82
C LEU A 61 5.90 5.59 8.09
N ILE A 62 5.45 5.54 9.35
CA ILE A 62 4.21 4.86 9.74
C ILE A 62 2.98 5.56 9.11
N VAL A 63 2.95 6.90 9.12
CA VAL A 63 1.87 7.67 8.48
C VAL A 63 1.84 7.41 6.98
N VAL A 64 2.99 7.46 6.31
CA VAL A 64 3.08 7.18 4.86
C VAL A 64 2.60 5.76 4.55
N ALA A 65 3.05 4.75 5.31
CA ALA A 65 2.61 3.36 5.13
C ALA A 65 1.10 3.19 5.32
N GLY A 66 0.51 3.86 6.31
CA GLY A 66 -0.93 3.85 6.55
C GLY A 66 -1.75 4.46 5.41
N LEU A 67 -1.19 5.47 4.73
CA LEU A 67 -1.86 6.16 3.62
C LEU A 67 -1.77 5.44 2.26
N ILE A 68 -0.89 4.44 2.10
CA ILE A 68 -0.71 3.77 0.80
C ILE A 68 -2.03 3.17 0.27
N ASN A 69 -2.75 2.41 1.10
CA ASN A 69 -4.00 1.77 0.68
C ASN A 69 -5.10 2.78 0.30
N PRO A 70 -5.45 3.79 1.13
CA PRO A 70 -6.44 4.79 0.73
C PRO A 70 -6.02 5.58 -0.51
N VAL A 71 -4.75 5.95 -0.66
CA VAL A 71 -4.25 6.66 -1.85
C VAL A 71 -4.32 5.77 -3.09
N PHE A 72 -4.02 4.47 -2.96
CA PHE A 72 -4.17 3.51 -4.05
C PHE A 72 -5.64 3.37 -4.48
N MET A 73 -6.58 3.24 -3.55
CA MET A 73 -8.00 3.18 -3.87
C MET A 73 -8.47 4.44 -4.61
N LEU A 74 -8.01 5.61 -4.18
CA LEU A 74 -8.29 6.86 -4.86
C LEU A 74 -7.71 6.89 -6.29
N ALA A 75 -6.46 6.42 -6.47
CA ALA A 75 -5.81 6.35 -7.77
C ALA A 75 -6.44 5.33 -8.72
N ALA A 76 -7.01 4.24 -8.20
CA ALA A 76 -7.74 3.25 -8.98
C ALA A 76 -9.08 3.80 -9.50
N ILE A 77 -9.78 4.64 -8.69
CA ILE A 77 -11.07 5.26 -9.05
C ILE A 77 -10.85 6.50 -9.92
N ARG A 78 -9.85 7.34 -9.58
CA ARG A 78 -9.53 8.59 -10.28
C ARG A 78 -8.07 8.61 -10.72
N PRO A 79 -7.74 7.95 -11.84
CA PRO A 79 -6.36 7.85 -12.29
C PRO A 79 -5.81 9.23 -12.66
N SER A 80 -4.80 9.69 -11.92
CA SER A 80 -4.06 10.92 -12.21
C SER A 80 -2.56 10.65 -12.18
N ASN A 81 -1.79 11.44 -12.92
CA ASN A 81 -0.32 11.32 -12.92
C ASN A 81 0.27 11.64 -11.55
N ILE A 82 -0.32 12.60 -10.83
CA ILE A 82 0.14 13.00 -9.49
C ILE A 82 -0.03 11.83 -8.51
N LEU A 83 -1.21 11.19 -8.48
CA LEU A 83 -1.45 10.05 -7.61
C LEU A 83 -0.53 8.86 -7.95
N ARG A 84 -0.22 8.65 -9.24
CA ARG A 84 0.71 7.60 -9.67
C ARG A 84 2.12 7.84 -9.13
N VAL A 85 2.65 9.07 -9.31
CA VAL A 85 3.98 9.43 -8.81
C VAL A 85 4.01 9.34 -7.28
N CYS A 86 2.98 9.86 -6.62
CA CYS A 86 2.84 9.77 -5.17
C CYS A 86 2.90 8.31 -4.68
N LEU A 87 2.10 7.40 -5.28
CA LEU A 87 2.11 5.99 -4.90
C LEU A 87 3.44 5.31 -5.17
N LEU A 88 4.04 5.54 -6.34
CA LEU A 88 5.35 4.97 -6.68
C LEU A 88 6.43 5.41 -5.69
N SER A 89 6.36 6.65 -5.19
CA SER A 89 7.27 7.12 -4.15
C SER A 89 6.96 6.53 -2.77
N MET A 90 5.70 6.18 -2.48
CA MET A 90 5.28 5.62 -1.19
C MET A 90 5.60 4.12 -1.04
N ILE A 91 5.59 3.34 -2.12
CA ILE A 91 5.84 1.89 -2.06
C ILE A 91 7.16 1.52 -1.35
N PRO A 92 8.31 2.15 -1.62
CA PRO A 92 9.54 1.88 -0.90
C PRO A 92 9.44 2.09 0.62
N PHE A 93 8.61 3.04 1.06
CA PHE A 93 8.43 3.30 2.49
C PHE A 93 7.70 2.17 3.21
N SER A 94 6.88 1.36 2.53
CA SER A 94 6.27 0.17 3.13
C SER A 94 7.33 -0.85 3.59
N TRP A 95 8.42 -0.97 2.83
CA TRP A 95 9.56 -1.81 3.18
C TRP A 95 10.40 -1.19 4.30
N ALA A 96 10.62 0.12 4.23
CA ALA A 96 11.33 0.85 5.26
C ALA A 96 10.65 0.73 6.62
N VAL A 97 9.31 0.81 6.67
CA VAL A 97 8.53 0.61 7.91
C VAL A 97 8.76 -0.77 8.50
N LEU A 98 8.72 -1.84 7.69
CA LEU A 98 9.00 -3.20 8.16
C LEU A 98 10.41 -3.28 8.78
N TYR A 99 11.40 -2.74 8.10
CA TYR A 99 12.78 -2.78 8.56
C TYR A 99 13.03 -1.97 9.84
N PHE A 100 12.47 -0.75 9.93
CA PHE A 100 12.72 0.14 11.09
C PHE A 100 11.80 -0.14 12.28
N SER A 101 10.57 -0.60 12.04
CA SER A 101 9.61 -0.85 13.12
C SER A 101 9.79 -2.20 13.78
N SER A 102 10.23 -3.19 13.02
CA SER A 102 10.49 -4.53 13.56
C SER A 102 11.46 -5.28 12.64
N PRO A 103 12.76 -5.24 12.93
CA PRO A 103 13.79 -5.90 12.13
C PRO A 103 13.65 -7.43 12.10
N THR A 104 12.74 -7.97 12.90
CA THR A 104 12.43 -9.41 12.94
C THR A 104 11.27 -9.80 12.00
N LEU A 105 10.58 -8.84 11.38
CA LEU A 105 9.49 -9.11 10.45
C LEU A 105 9.99 -9.18 9.01
N TYR A 106 9.60 -10.24 8.31
CA TYR A 106 9.95 -10.44 6.90
C TYR A 106 8.70 -10.44 6.03
N PRO A 107 8.74 -9.78 4.85
CA PRO A 107 7.65 -9.82 3.88
C PRO A 107 7.50 -11.22 3.30
N ARG A 108 6.24 -11.64 3.10
CA ARG A 108 5.84 -12.91 2.50
C ARG A 108 5.03 -12.69 1.23
N GLU A 109 4.49 -13.76 0.71
CA GLU A 109 3.79 -13.81 -0.57
C GLU A 109 2.68 -12.75 -0.69
N GLY A 110 1.93 -12.52 0.38
CA GLY A 110 0.88 -11.51 0.41
C GLY A 110 1.41 -10.09 0.19
N HIS A 111 2.55 -9.75 0.78
CA HIS A 111 3.18 -8.43 0.59
C HIS A 111 3.67 -8.24 -0.85
N PHE A 112 4.33 -9.26 -1.44
CA PHE A 112 4.77 -9.18 -2.83
C PHE A 112 3.59 -9.08 -3.80
N LEU A 113 2.53 -9.88 -3.57
CA LEU A 113 1.33 -9.85 -4.40
C LEU A 113 0.62 -8.49 -4.32
N TRP A 114 0.61 -7.87 -3.15
CA TRP A 114 0.08 -6.54 -2.90
C TRP A 114 0.84 -5.47 -3.72
N VAL A 115 2.19 -5.47 -3.66
CA VAL A 115 3.03 -4.54 -4.44
C VAL A 115 2.83 -4.74 -5.94
N ILE A 116 2.90 -5.98 -6.43
CA ILE A 116 2.74 -6.30 -7.86
C ILE A 116 1.34 -5.89 -8.33
N GLY A 117 0.30 -6.18 -7.55
CA GLY A 117 -1.08 -5.79 -7.84
C GLY A 117 -1.22 -4.28 -8.01
N MET A 118 -0.66 -3.50 -7.10
CA MET A 118 -0.65 -2.04 -7.20
C MET A 118 0.08 -1.54 -8.43
N LEU A 119 1.28 -2.07 -8.73
CA LEU A 119 2.06 -1.68 -9.90
C LEU A 119 1.30 -1.97 -11.20
N LEU A 120 0.67 -3.14 -11.33
CA LEU A 120 -0.14 -3.47 -12.49
C LEU A 120 -1.31 -2.48 -12.68
N VAL A 121 -2.02 -2.13 -11.62
CA VAL A 121 -3.10 -1.13 -11.69
C VAL A 121 -2.55 0.23 -12.12
N LEU A 122 -1.44 0.67 -11.55
CA LEU A 122 -0.83 1.97 -11.84
C LEU A 122 -0.33 2.06 -13.30
N PHE A 123 0.29 1.00 -13.82
CA PHE A 123 0.83 1.03 -15.18
C PHE A 123 -0.22 0.79 -16.26
N PHE A 124 -1.24 0.00 -16.00
CA PHE A 124 -2.24 -0.39 -17.01
C PHE A 124 -3.60 0.30 -16.85
N GLY A 125 -3.88 0.97 -15.71
CA GLY A 125 -5.15 1.62 -15.44
C GLY A 125 -5.54 2.71 -16.45
N LYS A 126 -4.56 3.49 -16.91
CA LYS A 126 -4.82 4.63 -17.81
C LYS A 126 -5.29 4.21 -19.21
N LYS A 127 -4.90 3.03 -19.70
CA LYS A 127 -5.31 2.52 -21.02
C LYS A 127 -6.74 1.99 -21.02
N SER A 128 -7.24 1.45 -19.92
CA SER A 128 -8.56 0.84 -19.82
C SER A 128 -9.68 1.87 -19.81
N VAL A 129 -9.49 3.02 -19.16
CA VAL A 129 -10.49 4.10 -19.07
C VAL A 129 -10.67 4.84 -20.41
N SER A 130 -9.59 5.01 -21.17
CA SER A 130 -9.63 5.65 -22.49
C SER A 130 -10.38 4.84 -23.54
N GLN A 131 -10.39 3.50 -23.43
CA GLN A 131 -11.11 2.64 -24.39
C GLN A 131 -12.62 2.56 -24.14
N ILE A 132 -13.05 2.76 -22.89
CA ILE A 132 -14.48 2.74 -22.54
C ILE A 132 -15.17 4.05 -22.94
N GLY A 133 -14.44 5.17 -22.90
CA GLY A 133 -14.98 6.50 -23.28
C GLY A 133 -15.00 6.80 -24.79
N GLY A 134 -14.32 5.99 -25.61
CA GLY A 134 -14.20 6.22 -27.06
C GLY A 134 -15.26 5.54 -27.95
N SER A 135 -16.22 4.82 -27.34
CA SER A 135 -17.22 4.04 -28.11
C SER A 135 -18.58 4.73 -28.29
N VAL A 136 -18.69 6.01 -27.98
CA VAL A 136 -19.88 6.79 -28.29
C VAL A 136 -19.53 7.78 -29.38
N ALA A 137 -19.52 7.32 -30.64
CA ALA A 137 -19.66 8.21 -31.79
C ALA A 137 -21.11 8.63 -31.89
N PRO A 138 -21.46 9.92 -31.98
CA PRO A 138 -22.81 10.34 -32.32
C PRO A 138 -23.04 10.11 -33.83
N ASP A 139 -24.09 9.37 -34.14
CA ASP A 139 -24.69 9.37 -35.46
C ASP A 139 -25.42 10.71 -35.75
#